data_a772589ea909b5a552400b9eb13d8730
#
_entry.id   a772589ea909b5a552400b9eb13d8730
#
_cell.length_a   1.000
_cell.length_b   1.000
_cell.length_c   1.000
_cell.angle_alpha   90.00
_cell.angle_beta   90.00
_cell.angle_gamma   90.00
#
_symmetry.space_group_name_H-M   'P 1'
#
loop_
_entity.id
_entity.type
_entity.pdbx_description
1 polymer ?
#
loop_
_entity_poly.entity_id
_entity_poly.type
_entity_poly.pdbx_seq_one_letter_code
_entity_poly.pdbx_strand_id
1 'polypeptide(L)'
;MHDRSSNSSEGGTRRQATIRRREIWGGPIALLLVVAALWWQWNQARQPQGNKASSAIDSPAAAAISGVWQGEVAYSWGPTYTERFLFQAEGDKLFGTASFLAFKRGIEDGRIEGDKISFTVRFQTVSEGMTSEHRNRYLGTVSGNQIHFRMQDDRGNPPVEFVAGKENGTE
;
A
#
# COMPACT_ATOMS: atom_id res chain seq x y z
N MET A 1 50.02 -27.84 56.62
CA MET A 1 50.31 -26.81 57.61
C MET A 1 49.04 -26.00 57.77
N HIS A 2 48.46 -26.31 58.81
CA HIS A 2 47.91 -25.47 59.94
C HIS A 2 46.86 -24.52 59.52
N ASP A 3 45.78 -24.39 60.11
CA ASP A 3 45.13 -24.94 61.33
C ASP A 3 43.91 -24.09 61.59
N ARG A 4 42.85 -24.75 62.00
CA ARG A 4 41.97 -24.37 63.11
C ARG A 4 41.37 -22.96 63.10
N SER A 5 40.20 -22.69 63.50
CA SER A 5 39.37 -23.37 64.48
C SER A 5 38.11 -22.51 64.68
N SER A 6 36.99 -23.13 64.77
CA SER A 6 36.00 -23.06 65.86
C SER A 6 35.53 -21.67 66.32
N ASN A 7 34.37 -21.43 66.66
CA ASN A 7 33.37 -22.10 67.46
C ASN A 7 32.29 -21.09 67.91
N SER A 8 31.16 -21.63 68.21
CA SER A 8 30.19 -21.27 69.27
C SER A 8 29.25 -20.10 69.00
N SER A 9 28.03 -20.36 68.82
CA SER A 9 26.94 -20.76 69.73
C SER A 9 26.29 -19.59 70.48
N GLU A 10 25.04 -19.80 70.68
CA GLU A 10 24.07 -19.17 71.61
C GLU A 10 23.41 -17.93 71.02
N GLY A 11 22.15 -17.87 70.93
CA GLY A 11 21.07 -18.32 71.78
C GLY A 11 20.16 -17.16 71.95
N GLY A 12 18.93 -17.35 71.75
CA GLY A 12 18.08 -16.34 72.36
C GLY A 12 16.87 -15.88 71.55
N THR A 13 15.80 -16.51 71.89
CA THR A 13 14.51 -15.88 72.22
C THR A 13 13.57 -15.55 71.08
N ARG A 14 12.62 -16.46 70.91
CA ARG A 14 11.28 -16.25 70.31
C ARG A 14 10.68 -14.94 70.80
N ARG A 15 10.30 -14.09 69.86
CA ARG A 15 9.14 -13.25 70.03
C ARG A 15 8.27 -13.40 68.79
N GLN A 16 7.16 -14.07 68.96
CA GLN A 16 6.06 -14.11 68.04
C GLN A 16 5.42 -12.72 67.99
N ALA A 17 5.62 -12.01 66.91
CA ALA A 17 4.83 -10.83 66.60
C ALA A 17 3.73 -11.25 65.64
N THR A 18 2.54 -11.37 66.19
CA THR A 18 1.31 -11.55 65.43
C THR A 18 1.06 -10.31 64.59
N ILE A 19 1.45 -10.36 63.34
CA ILE A 19 1.10 -9.32 62.38
C ILE A 19 -0.30 -9.64 61.84
N ARG A 20 -1.27 -8.88 62.32
CA ARG A 20 -2.60 -8.81 61.74
C ARG A 20 -2.46 -8.49 60.24
N ARG A 21 -2.82 -9.42 59.38
CA ARG A 21 -3.09 -9.19 57.97
C ARG A 21 -4.26 -8.22 57.87
N ARG A 22 -3.99 -6.96 57.59
CA ARG A 22 -4.97 -6.06 57.04
C ARG A 22 -5.08 -6.38 55.56
N GLU A 23 -6.19 -7.01 55.20
CA GLU A 23 -6.63 -7.13 53.83
C GLU A 23 -6.93 -5.72 53.30
N ILE A 24 -5.99 -5.21 52.49
CA ILE A 24 -6.21 -4.02 51.66
C ILE A 24 -5.82 -4.42 50.24
N TRP A 25 -6.63 -5.28 49.64
CA TRP A 25 -6.48 -5.62 48.23
C TRP A 25 -7.85 -5.58 47.52
N GLY A 26 -8.44 -4.40 47.40
CA GLY A 26 -9.68 -4.20 46.64
C GLY A 26 -9.74 -2.96 45.78
N GLY A 27 -8.79 -2.03 45.88
CA GLY A 27 -8.90 -0.72 45.25
C GLY A 27 -8.37 -0.58 43.80
N PRO A 28 -7.17 -1.04 43.44
CA PRO A 28 -6.61 -0.69 42.15
C PRO A 28 -7.06 -1.63 41.00
N ILE A 29 -7.47 -2.86 41.27
CA ILE A 29 -7.83 -3.82 40.22
C ILE A 29 -9.20 -3.49 39.63
N ALA A 30 -10.17 -3.06 40.44
CA ALA A 30 -11.50 -2.70 39.96
C ALA A 30 -11.46 -1.47 39.03
N LEU A 31 -10.59 -0.50 39.32
CA LEU A 31 -10.47 0.72 38.54
C LEU A 31 -9.77 0.45 37.20
N LEU A 32 -8.80 -0.45 37.15
CA LEU A 32 -8.15 -0.88 35.89
C LEU A 32 -9.11 -1.64 34.97
N LEU A 33 -10.00 -2.46 35.50
CA LEU A 33 -10.98 -3.17 34.69
C LEU A 33 -12.02 -2.23 34.08
N VAL A 34 -12.43 -1.18 34.79
CA VAL A 34 -13.38 -0.18 34.26
C VAL A 34 -12.72 0.63 33.14
N VAL A 35 -11.45 1.03 33.30
CA VAL A 35 -10.72 1.77 32.26
C VAL A 35 -10.49 0.89 31.02
N ALA A 36 -10.15 -0.39 31.22
CA ALA A 36 -9.98 -1.33 30.13
C ALA A 36 -11.29 -1.58 29.36
N ALA A 37 -12.42 -1.69 30.07
CA ALA A 37 -13.74 -1.86 29.45
C ALA A 37 -14.17 -0.62 28.66
N LEU A 38 -13.94 0.58 29.19
CA LEU A 38 -14.22 1.83 28.48
C LEU A 38 -13.30 2.02 27.26
N TRP A 39 -12.04 1.65 27.38
CA TRP A 39 -11.10 1.71 26.25
C TRP A 39 -11.48 0.71 25.17
N TRP A 40 -11.90 -0.53 25.54
CA TRP A 40 -12.36 -1.56 24.61
C TRP A 40 -13.64 -1.12 23.89
N GLN A 41 -14.60 -0.53 24.60
CA GLN A 41 -15.85 -0.04 24.06
C GLN A 41 -15.62 1.16 23.13
N TRP A 42 -14.66 2.02 23.46
CA TRP A 42 -14.28 3.16 22.61
C TRP A 42 -13.52 2.73 21.35
N ASN A 43 -12.73 1.68 21.47
CA ASN A 43 -12.01 1.10 20.34
C ASN A 43 -12.94 0.33 19.39
N GLN A 44 -14.01 -0.27 19.87
CA GLN A 44 -15.05 -0.87 19.02
C GLN A 44 -15.87 0.19 18.27
N ALA A 45 -16.13 1.33 18.87
CA ALA A 45 -16.83 2.44 18.21
C ALA A 45 -15.98 3.12 17.11
N ARG A 46 -14.68 2.88 17.09
CA ARG A 46 -13.73 3.36 16.07
C ARG A 46 -13.36 2.33 15.01
N GLN A 47 -13.90 1.13 15.09
CA GLN A 47 -13.77 0.25 13.95
C GLN A 47 -14.56 0.89 12.82
N PRO A 48 -13.90 1.33 11.72
CA PRO A 48 -14.66 1.67 10.53
C PRO A 48 -15.46 0.42 10.24
N GLN A 49 -16.78 0.56 10.23
CA GLN A 49 -17.66 -0.52 9.79
C GLN A 49 -17.09 -0.92 8.44
N GLY A 50 -16.46 -2.10 8.38
CA GLY A 50 -16.05 -2.73 7.16
C GLY A 50 -17.28 -2.78 6.27
N ASN A 51 -17.40 -1.77 5.43
CA ASN A 51 -18.33 -1.80 4.33
C ASN A 51 -17.93 -3.02 3.55
N LYS A 52 -18.80 -3.99 3.58
CA LYS A 52 -18.71 -5.27 2.88
C LYS A 52 -17.96 -5.07 1.58
N ALA A 53 -16.87 -5.81 1.42
CA ALA A 53 -16.35 -6.18 0.13
C ALA A 53 -17.47 -6.95 -0.60
N SER A 54 -18.41 -6.21 -1.16
CA SER A 54 -19.44 -6.70 -2.04
C SER A 54 -19.49 -5.72 -3.19
N SER A 55 -19.08 -6.20 -4.35
CA SER A 55 -19.21 -5.57 -5.66
C SER A 55 -18.18 -4.47 -5.97
N ALA A 56 -16.88 -4.76 -5.78
CA ALA A 56 -15.82 -3.94 -6.38
C ALA A 56 -15.76 -4.08 -7.93
N ILE A 57 -16.66 -4.89 -8.53
CA ILE A 57 -16.66 -5.19 -9.96
C ILE A 57 -17.54 -4.20 -10.75
N ASP A 58 -18.44 -3.46 -10.09
CA ASP A 58 -19.42 -2.61 -10.76
C ASP A 58 -19.36 -1.13 -10.38
N SER A 59 -18.19 -0.57 -10.12
CA SER A 59 -18.10 0.88 -10.08
C SER A 59 -18.23 1.42 -11.52
N PRO A 60 -19.13 2.38 -11.81
CA PRO A 60 -19.21 3.00 -13.13
C PRO A 60 -17.87 3.53 -13.64
N ALA A 61 -17.01 3.98 -12.73
CA ALA A 61 -15.67 4.43 -13.04
C ALA A 61 -14.77 3.25 -13.52
N ALA A 62 -14.84 2.08 -12.85
CA ALA A 62 -14.08 0.90 -13.25
C ALA A 62 -14.49 0.40 -14.65
N ALA A 63 -15.80 0.35 -14.92
CA ALA A 63 -16.33 -0.02 -16.24
C ALA A 63 -15.93 1.00 -17.32
N ALA A 64 -15.90 2.29 -17.01
CA ALA A 64 -15.48 3.34 -17.93
C ALA A 64 -13.99 3.23 -18.28
N ILE A 65 -13.13 2.84 -17.31
CA ILE A 65 -11.67 2.73 -17.49
C ILE A 65 -11.29 1.44 -18.20
N SER A 66 -11.96 0.32 -17.94
CA SER A 66 -11.65 -0.97 -18.55
C SER A 66 -11.84 -0.95 -20.05
N GLY A 67 -10.94 -1.61 -20.76
CA GLY A 67 -10.96 -1.72 -22.21
C GLY A 67 -9.64 -1.37 -22.87
N VAL A 68 -9.67 -1.17 -24.20
CA VAL A 68 -8.52 -0.83 -25.01
C VAL A 68 -8.51 0.66 -25.30
N TRP A 69 -7.34 1.26 -25.15
CA TRP A 69 -7.11 2.67 -25.38
C TRP A 69 -5.91 2.83 -26.30
N GLN A 70 -5.92 3.83 -27.15
CA GLN A 70 -4.86 4.10 -28.09
C GLN A 70 -4.60 5.60 -28.19
N GLY A 71 -3.32 5.98 -28.29
CA GLY A 71 -2.91 7.36 -28.46
C GLY A 71 -1.59 7.48 -29.19
N GLU A 72 -1.39 8.60 -29.87
CA GLU A 72 -0.11 8.92 -30.47
C GLU A 72 0.76 9.68 -29.46
N VAL A 73 1.99 9.19 -29.27
CA VAL A 73 2.94 9.72 -28.31
C VAL A 73 4.19 10.22 -29.04
N ALA A 74 4.39 11.53 -29.01
CA ALA A 74 5.58 12.16 -29.53
C ALA A 74 6.64 12.28 -28.41
N TYR A 75 7.68 11.48 -28.52
CA TYR A 75 8.80 11.55 -27.58
C TYR A 75 9.78 12.66 -28.00
N SER A 76 10.20 13.51 -27.04
CA SER A 76 11.14 14.61 -27.31
C SER A 76 12.50 14.17 -27.90
N TRP A 77 12.84 12.90 -27.73
CA TRP A 77 14.10 12.29 -28.15
C TRP A 77 13.95 11.25 -29.27
N GLY A 78 12.75 11.10 -29.86
CA GLY A 78 12.50 10.08 -30.85
C GLY A 78 11.29 10.38 -31.75
N PRO A 79 10.93 9.42 -32.60
CA PRO A 79 9.74 9.54 -33.43
C PRO A 79 8.44 9.43 -32.61
N THR A 80 7.32 9.73 -33.29
CA THR A 80 5.98 9.49 -32.74
C THR A 80 5.64 8.00 -32.84
N TYR A 81 5.07 7.44 -31.80
CA TYR A 81 4.59 6.06 -31.74
C TYR A 81 3.10 6.01 -31.43
N THR A 82 2.41 5.07 -32.00
CA THR A 82 1.07 4.70 -31.57
C THR A 82 1.18 3.74 -30.39
N GLU A 83 0.79 4.20 -29.21
CA GLU A 83 0.83 3.41 -28.00
C GLU A 83 -0.56 2.88 -27.64
N ARG A 84 -0.62 1.62 -27.19
CA ARG A 84 -1.85 0.93 -26.79
C ARG A 84 -1.82 0.56 -25.33
N PHE A 85 -2.97 0.71 -24.69
CA PHE A 85 -3.20 0.38 -23.30
C PHE A 85 -4.39 -0.57 -23.22
N LEU A 86 -4.23 -1.69 -22.55
CA LEU A 86 -5.31 -2.60 -22.19
C LEU A 86 -5.48 -2.53 -20.70
N PHE A 87 -6.60 -1.98 -20.25
CA PHE A 87 -6.89 -1.83 -18.84
C PHE A 87 -8.01 -2.76 -18.38
N GLN A 88 -7.83 -3.28 -17.18
CA GLN A 88 -8.82 -4.00 -16.39
C GLN A 88 -8.85 -3.36 -15.01
N ALA A 89 -9.98 -2.80 -14.66
CA ALA A 89 -10.20 -2.12 -13.39
C ALA A 89 -10.95 -3.02 -12.41
N GLU A 90 -10.42 -3.17 -11.20
CA GLU A 90 -11.02 -3.95 -10.11
C GLU A 90 -11.00 -3.11 -8.82
N GLY A 91 -12.12 -2.45 -8.52
CA GLY A 91 -12.19 -1.50 -7.42
C GLY A 91 -11.27 -0.30 -7.64
N ASP A 92 -10.32 -0.11 -6.75
CA ASP A 92 -9.28 0.94 -6.80
C ASP A 92 -7.99 0.50 -7.49
N LYS A 93 -7.94 -0.74 -8.02
CA LYS A 93 -6.78 -1.32 -8.67
C LYS A 93 -6.91 -1.31 -10.17
N LEU A 94 -5.81 -1.03 -10.84
CA LEU A 94 -5.68 -1.06 -12.28
C LEU A 94 -4.67 -2.13 -12.69
N PHE A 95 -5.10 -3.05 -13.52
CA PHE A 95 -4.28 -4.11 -14.11
C PHE A 95 -4.23 -3.98 -15.62
N GLY A 96 -3.30 -4.68 -16.25
CA GLY A 96 -3.28 -4.79 -17.68
C GLY A 96 -1.91 -4.59 -18.30
N THR A 97 -1.90 -4.00 -19.49
CA THR A 97 -0.67 -3.76 -20.27
C THR A 97 -0.67 -2.37 -20.87
N ALA A 98 0.54 -1.82 -21.02
CA ALA A 98 0.79 -0.60 -21.77
C ALA A 98 1.91 -0.86 -22.76
N SER A 99 1.85 -0.28 -23.95
CA SER A 99 3.00 -0.28 -24.83
C SER A 99 3.93 0.89 -24.49
N PHE A 100 5.20 0.71 -24.77
CA PHE A 100 6.22 1.74 -24.76
C PHE A 100 7.14 1.50 -25.95
N LEU A 101 7.26 2.48 -26.84
CA LEU A 101 7.93 2.35 -28.15
C LEU A 101 7.39 1.16 -28.97
N ALA A 102 6.05 1.01 -28.98
CA ALA A 102 5.31 -0.11 -29.59
C ALA A 102 5.55 -1.50 -28.94
N PHE A 103 6.35 -1.61 -27.89
CA PHE A 103 6.54 -2.88 -27.19
C PHE A 103 5.59 -3.02 -26.02
N LYS A 104 4.76 -4.06 -26.02
CA LYS A 104 3.80 -4.37 -24.96
C LYS A 104 4.50 -4.82 -23.68
N ARG A 105 4.07 -4.25 -22.52
CA ARG A 105 4.59 -4.53 -21.20
C ARG A 105 3.46 -4.58 -20.18
N GLY A 106 3.64 -5.34 -19.10
CA GLY A 106 2.74 -5.31 -17.94
C GLY A 106 2.80 -3.98 -17.23
N ILE A 107 1.67 -3.53 -16.68
CA ILE A 107 1.65 -2.41 -15.75
C ILE A 107 1.87 -2.90 -14.33
N GLU A 108 2.47 -2.06 -13.50
CA GLU A 108 2.73 -2.30 -12.08
C GLU A 108 2.17 -1.13 -11.26
N ASP A 109 1.85 -1.39 -10.00
CA ASP A 109 1.36 -0.40 -9.05
C ASP A 109 0.15 0.39 -9.54
N GLY A 110 -0.71 -0.26 -10.36
CA GLY A 110 -1.86 0.36 -10.97
C GLY A 110 -2.93 0.73 -9.93
N ARG A 111 -3.37 2.01 -9.94
CA ARG A 111 -4.36 2.57 -9.01
C ARG A 111 -5.37 3.41 -9.75
N ILE A 112 -6.57 3.49 -9.14
CA ILE A 112 -7.69 4.33 -9.58
C ILE A 112 -8.13 5.16 -8.39
N GLU A 113 -8.20 6.48 -8.56
CA GLU A 113 -8.67 7.45 -7.57
C GLU A 113 -9.66 8.41 -8.22
N GLY A 114 -10.92 8.05 -8.21
CA GLY A 114 -11.97 8.80 -8.91
C GLY A 114 -11.78 8.75 -10.43
N ASP A 115 -11.53 9.88 -11.04
CA ASP A 115 -11.22 10.04 -12.47
C ASP A 115 -9.73 9.92 -12.80
N LYS A 116 -8.89 9.72 -11.80
CA LYS A 116 -7.44 9.61 -11.96
C LYS A 116 -6.99 8.17 -11.94
N ILE A 117 -6.06 7.87 -12.83
CA ILE A 117 -5.35 6.59 -12.87
C ILE A 117 -3.85 6.82 -12.77
N SER A 118 -3.16 5.88 -12.16
CA SER A 118 -1.70 5.89 -12.11
C SER A 118 -1.16 4.48 -12.23
N PHE A 119 -0.01 4.32 -12.88
CA PHE A 119 0.70 3.05 -12.98
C PHE A 119 2.15 3.26 -13.39
N THR A 120 2.93 2.19 -13.30
CA THR A 120 4.34 2.13 -13.70
C THR A 120 4.53 1.07 -14.77
N VAL A 121 5.42 1.33 -15.71
CA VAL A 121 5.90 0.36 -16.71
C VAL A 121 7.40 0.22 -16.57
N ARG A 122 7.88 -1.02 -16.44
CA ARG A 122 9.32 -1.31 -16.44
C ARG A 122 9.78 -1.78 -17.80
N PHE A 123 10.99 -1.37 -18.15
CA PHE A 123 11.67 -1.83 -19.36
C PHE A 123 13.18 -1.89 -19.13
N GLN A 124 13.84 -2.65 -19.98
CA GLN A 124 15.28 -2.79 -19.94
C GLN A 124 15.90 -2.21 -21.20
N THR A 125 17.03 -1.57 -21.05
CA THR A 125 17.89 -1.14 -22.16
C THR A 125 19.22 -1.86 -22.05
N VAL A 126 19.80 -2.18 -23.20
CA VAL A 126 21.14 -2.75 -23.29
C VAL A 126 22.01 -1.73 -24.00
N SER A 127 23.06 -1.28 -23.33
CA SER A 127 24.07 -0.38 -23.90
C SER A 127 25.44 -0.89 -23.53
N GLU A 128 26.32 -1.02 -24.51
CA GLU A 128 27.71 -1.47 -24.32
C GLU A 128 27.84 -2.81 -23.56
N GLY A 129 26.85 -3.71 -23.76
CA GLY A 129 26.82 -5.02 -23.09
C GLY A 129 26.30 -4.98 -21.64
N MET A 130 25.93 -3.82 -21.14
CA MET A 130 25.31 -3.65 -19.81
C MET A 130 23.81 -3.52 -19.95
N THR A 131 23.07 -4.24 -19.09
CA THR A 131 21.60 -4.13 -18.99
C THR A 131 21.24 -3.18 -17.86
N SER A 132 20.43 -2.19 -18.17
CA SER A 132 19.87 -1.24 -17.19
C SER A 132 18.36 -1.34 -17.16
N GLU A 133 17.76 -1.39 -15.97
CA GLU A 133 16.31 -1.34 -15.79
C GLU A 133 15.87 0.10 -15.62
N HIS A 134 14.79 0.47 -16.28
CA HIS A 134 14.17 1.78 -16.25
C HIS A 134 12.68 1.69 -15.99
N ARG A 135 12.09 2.80 -15.54
CA ARG A 135 10.67 2.92 -15.21
C ARG A 135 10.06 4.16 -15.83
N ASN A 136 8.90 3.99 -16.41
CA ASN A 136 8.02 5.09 -16.80
C ASN A 136 6.83 5.11 -15.85
N ARG A 137 6.59 6.24 -15.20
CA ARG A 137 5.39 6.49 -14.38
C ARG A 137 4.37 7.22 -15.22
N TYR A 138 3.16 6.72 -15.23
CA TYR A 138 2.01 7.31 -15.92
C TYR A 138 1.02 7.84 -14.91
N LEU A 139 0.54 9.06 -15.16
CA LEU A 139 -0.59 9.67 -14.48
C LEU A 139 -1.61 10.01 -15.55
N GLY A 140 -2.84 9.54 -15.39
CA GLY A 140 -3.91 9.77 -16.35
C GLY A 140 -5.12 10.41 -15.68
N THR A 141 -5.82 11.29 -16.41
CA THR A 141 -7.15 11.79 -16.02
C THR A 141 -8.14 11.34 -17.07
N VAL A 142 -9.15 10.58 -16.65
CA VAL A 142 -10.19 10.00 -17.51
C VAL A 142 -11.32 11.01 -17.70
N SER A 143 -11.68 11.28 -18.94
CA SER A 143 -12.79 12.15 -19.31
C SER A 143 -13.56 11.55 -20.48
N GLY A 144 -14.71 10.93 -20.21
CA GLY A 144 -15.48 10.20 -21.22
C GLY A 144 -14.65 9.09 -21.89
N ASN A 145 -14.50 9.17 -23.20
CA ASN A 145 -13.74 8.22 -23.99
C ASN A 145 -12.27 8.65 -24.22
N GLN A 146 -11.73 9.53 -23.40
CA GLN A 146 -10.36 10.00 -23.47
C GLN A 146 -9.66 9.88 -22.14
N ILE A 147 -8.37 9.62 -22.18
CA ILE A 147 -7.46 9.72 -21.03
C ILE A 147 -6.34 10.67 -21.38
N HIS A 148 -6.22 11.74 -20.61
CA HIS A 148 -5.09 12.66 -20.69
C HIS A 148 -3.97 12.13 -19.82
N PHE A 149 -2.89 11.71 -20.46
CA PHE A 149 -1.72 11.15 -19.79
C PHE A 149 -0.59 12.13 -19.66
N ARG A 150 0.11 12.03 -18.54
CA ARG A 150 1.45 12.56 -18.33
C ARG A 150 2.36 11.39 -17.95
N MET A 151 3.38 11.14 -18.77
CA MET A 151 4.39 10.10 -18.52
C MET A 151 5.70 10.75 -18.11
N GLN A 152 6.33 10.24 -17.08
CA GLN A 152 7.65 10.64 -16.61
C GLN A 152 8.56 9.41 -16.53
N ASP A 153 9.72 9.47 -17.15
CA ASP A 153 10.75 8.44 -17.01
C ASP A 153 11.67 8.72 -15.80
N ASP A 154 12.46 7.73 -15.41
CA ASP A 154 13.43 7.81 -14.32
C ASP A 154 14.82 8.29 -14.79
N ARG A 155 14.97 8.63 -16.08
CA ARG A 155 16.22 9.11 -16.68
C ARG A 155 16.35 10.63 -16.67
N GLY A 156 15.32 11.34 -16.18
CA GLY A 156 15.30 12.79 -16.09
C GLY A 156 14.93 13.50 -17.39
N ASN A 157 14.37 12.81 -18.36
CA ASN A 157 13.82 13.45 -19.56
C ASN A 157 12.59 14.29 -19.18
N PRO A 158 12.27 15.34 -19.98
CA PRO A 158 11.04 16.08 -19.81
C PRO A 158 9.81 15.17 -19.83
N PRO A 159 8.76 15.46 -19.04
CA PRO A 159 7.51 14.70 -19.12
C PRO A 159 6.92 14.72 -20.53
N VAL A 160 6.31 13.62 -20.90
CA VAL A 160 5.57 13.50 -22.17
C VAL A 160 4.09 13.53 -21.85
N GLU A 161 3.34 14.42 -22.51
CA GLU A 161 1.89 14.53 -22.37
C GLU A 161 1.22 14.11 -23.68
N PHE A 162 0.15 13.32 -23.58
CA PHE A 162 -0.58 12.83 -24.73
C PHE A 162 -2.02 12.45 -24.34
N VAL A 163 -2.88 12.22 -25.33
CA VAL A 163 -4.25 11.79 -25.14
C VAL A 163 -4.43 10.41 -25.77
N ALA A 164 -5.00 9.48 -25.02
CA ALA A 164 -5.46 8.21 -25.53
C ALA A 164 -6.99 8.19 -25.64
N GLY A 165 -7.49 7.75 -26.77
CA GLY A 165 -8.90 7.50 -27.01
C GLY A 165 -9.27 6.04 -26.77
N LYS A 166 -10.49 5.79 -26.28
CA LYS A 166 -11.01 4.43 -26.12
C LYS A 166 -11.33 3.83 -27.48
N GLU A 167 -10.78 2.65 -27.75
CA GLU A 167 -11.17 1.88 -28.92
C GLU A 167 -12.61 1.36 -28.70
N ASN A 168 -13.52 1.74 -29.60
CA ASN A 168 -14.83 1.12 -29.65
C ASN A 168 -14.62 -0.30 -30.14
N GLY A 169 -14.93 -1.31 -29.33
CA GLY A 169 -14.89 -2.70 -29.78
C GLY A 169 -15.80 -2.80 -31.02
N THR A 170 -15.18 -3.09 -32.16
CA THR A 170 -15.95 -3.50 -33.32
C THR A 170 -16.46 -4.89 -33.00
N GLU A 171 -17.78 -5.01 -32.76
CA GLU A 171 -18.49 -6.30 -32.75
C GLU A 171 -18.36 -6.99 -34.12
#